data_2e0438abd93b7009041a0f3c0ef8229d
#
_entry.id   2e0438abd93b7009041a0f3c0ef8229d
#
_cell.length_a   1.000
_cell.length_b   1.000
_cell.length_c   1.000
_cell.angle_alpha   90.00
_cell.angle_beta   90.00
_cell.angle_gamma   90.00
#
_symmetry.space_group_name_H-M   'P 1'
#
loop_
_entity.id
_entity.type
_entity.pdbx_description
1 polymer ?
#
loop_
_entity_poly.entity_id
_entity_poly.type
_entity_poly.pdbx_seq_one_letter_code
_entity_poly.pdbx_strand_id
1 'polypeptide(L)'
;MKGKKTKLKSAPAFVQSSLSVYIIKRIFIHGGTMSKPKVYFTTMRTKLGEGLPKKLQRLIKAAGIEKIDFQDKFVAIKIHFGEPGNLAFLRPNYATAVADVVKELGGKPFLTDCNTLYVGGRKNALDHLASAASNGFTPQTTGCQIIIADGLKGTDETLVPVEGAQYVKEAKIGHAVMDADVVISLNHFKGHECAGTGGALKNIGMGCGSRAGKMEMHSAGKPYVHTEKCIGCGACVRICAHDAPHVKDGKASIDHAKCVGCGRCIGVCPKDAITPPFDESNDILNKKIAEYSKAVLQGRPHFHISLAIDISPYCDCHAENDVPVVPDIGMFASFDPVALDTACGDAANRQKVMQNSLLAEREHTHGDHFTDLTPSTNWRVCVEHAQQIGLGSTEYELVEIK
;
A
#
# COMPACT_ATOMS: atom_id res chain seq x y z
N MET A 1 46.28 26.01 60.94
CA MET A 1 46.30 25.10 59.77
C MET A 1 45.25 25.56 58.79
N LYS A 2 45.68 25.94 57.59
CA LYS A 2 44.91 26.75 56.63
C LYS A 2 44.08 25.80 55.72
N GLY A 3 42.73 25.91 55.74
CA GLY A 3 41.83 25.21 54.81
C GLY A 3 41.79 25.86 53.44
N LYS A 4 42.10 25.10 52.39
CA LYS A 4 41.95 25.52 50.99
C LYS A 4 40.52 25.38 50.54
N LYS A 5 39.87 26.50 50.16
CA LYS A 5 38.58 26.53 49.44
C LYS A 5 38.83 26.22 47.98
N THR A 6 38.30 25.13 47.47
CA THR A 6 38.25 24.80 46.03
C THR A 6 37.07 25.48 45.37
N LYS A 7 37.32 26.34 44.40
CA LYS A 7 36.29 26.99 43.57
C LYS A 7 35.73 25.97 42.56
N LEU A 8 34.41 25.76 42.58
CA LEU A 8 33.70 25.11 41.47
C LEU A 8 33.71 26.02 40.24
N LYS A 9 34.20 25.49 39.12
CA LYS A 9 34.08 26.10 37.81
C LYS A 9 32.66 25.86 37.28
N SER A 10 32.00 26.94 36.86
CA SER A 10 30.73 26.97 36.17
C SER A 10 30.80 26.22 34.83
N ALA A 11 29.79 25.37 34.57
CA ALA A 11 29.58 24.70 33.28
C ALA A 11 29.17 25.71 32.18
N PRO A 12 29.56 25.48 30.93
CA PRO A 12 29.20 26.37 29.83
C PRO A 12 27.71 26.24 29.45
N ALA A 13 27.14 27.40 29.10
CA ALA A 13 25.76 27.56 28.67
C ALA A 13 25.45 26.68 27.42
N PHE A 14 24.32 25.97 27.50
CA PHE A 14 23.72 25.28 26.36
C PHE A 14 23.34 26.35 25.30
N VAL A 15 23.88 26.20 24.12
CA VAL A 15 23.47 26.96 22.93
C VAL A 15 22.09 26.42 22.52
N GLN A 16 21.07 27.24 22.70
CA GLN A 16 19.76 27.04 22.10
C GLN A 16 19.90 27.15 20.57
N SER A 17 19.92 26.02 19.86
CA SER A 17 19.72 26.00 18.41
C SER A 17 18.25 26.35 18.14
N SER A 18 18.07 27.49 17.49
CA SER A 18 16.79 27.95 16.99
C SER A 18 16.18 26.94 16.02
N LEU A 19 15.11 26.25 16.43
CA LEU A 19 14.20 25.58 15.51
C LEU A 19 13.55 26.67 14.64
N SER A 20 13.97 26.73 13.38
CA SER A 20 13.26 27.47 12.34
C SER A 20 11.96 26.73 12.03
N VAL A 21 10.89 27.14 12.66
CA VAL A 21 9.54 26.73 12.30
C VAL A 21 9.23 27.36 10.95
N TYR A 22 9.26 26.59 9.87
CA TYR A 22 8.72 27.01 8.59
C TYR A 22 7.20 27.11 8.72
N ILE A 23 6.72 28.30 9.01
CA ILE A 23 5.30 28.65 8.90
C ILE A 23 5.01 28.75 7.40
N ILE A 24 4.48 27.68 6.81
CA ILE A 24 3.86 27.75 5.48
C ILE A 24 2.59 28.59 5.63
N LYS A 25 2.68 29.88 5.31
CA LYS A 25 1.50 30.74 5.15
C LYS A 25 0.63 30.12 4.07
N ARG A 26 -0.54 29.62 4.47
CA ARG A 26 -1.65 29.33 3.54
C ARG A 26 -1.99 30.66 2.83
N ILE A 27 -1.53 30.82 1.62
CA ILE A 27 -2.04 31.85 0.72
C ILE A 27 -3.35 31.28 0.17
N PHE A 28 -4.46 31.70 0.72
CA PHE A 28 -5.76 31.59 0.08
C PHE A 28 -5.75 32.54 -1.14
N ILE A 29 -5.42 32.02 -2.30
CA ILE A 29 -5.64 32.73 -3.55
C ILE A 29 -7.09 32.45 -3.95
N HIS A 30 -7.93 33.45 -3.82
CA HIS A 30 -9.28 33.46 -4.37
C HIS A 30 -9.19 33.43 -5.91
N GLY A 31 -9.85 32.44 -6.55
CA GLY A 31 -10.33 32.58 -7.92
C GLY A 31 -9.41 32.14 -9.07
N GLY A 32 -8.41 31.32 -8.87
CA GLY A 32 -7.73 30.60 -9.94
C GLY A 32 -8.28 29.18 -10.07
N THR A 33 -8.79 28.78 -11.23
CA THR A 33 -9.04 27.37 -11.56
C THR A 33 -7.72 26.63 -11.42
N MET A 34 -7.57 25.83 -10.34
CA MET A 34 -6.39 24.96 -10.21
C MET A 34 -6.35 24.03 -11.43
N SER A 35 -5.23 23.98 -12.13
CA SER A 35 -5.07 23.07 -13.27
C SER A 35 -5.26 21.63 -12.78
N LYS A 36 -6.07 20.86 -13.52
CA LYS A 36 -6.28 19.43 -13.21
C LYS A 36 -4.93 18.70 -13.16
N PRO A 37 -4.74 17.78 -12.21
CA PRO A 37 -3.53 16.95 -12.20
C PRO A 37 -3.40 16.17 -13.50
N LYS A 38 -2.16 16.03 -13.98
CA LYS A 38 -1.87 15.28 -15.20
C LYS A 38 -1.66 13.81 -14.89
N VAL A 39 -2.35 12.97 -15.64
CA VAL A 39 -2.11 11.53 -15.71
C VAL A 39 -1.52 11.21 -17.08
N TYR A 40 -0.28 10.76 -17.09
CA TYR A 40 0.41 10.36 -18.31
C TYR A 40 0.08 8.90 -18.62
N PHE A 41 -0.20 8.64 -19.89
CA PHE A 41 -0.67 7.33 -20.36
C PHE A 41 0.08 6.88 -21.61
N THR A 42 0.33 5.59 -21.72
CA THR A 42 0.76 4.94 -22.96
C THR A 42 0.18 3.52 -23.05
N THR A 43 -0.17 3.08 -24.24
CA THR A 43 -0.72 1.73 -24.48
C THR A 43 0.33 0.64 -24.32
N MET A 44 -0.08 -0.64 -24.26
CA MET A 44 0.86 -1.80 -24.27
C MET A 44 1.45 -2.10 -25.65
N ARG A 45 1.02 -1.44 -26.71
CA ARG A 45 1.58 -1.65 -28.06
C ARG A 45 3.03 -1.18 -28.09
N THR A 46 3.90 -2.00 -28.66
CA THR A 46 5.32 -1.69 -28.85
C THR A 46 5.66 -1.53 -30.33
N LYS A 47 6.81 -0.96 -30.61
CA LYS A 47 7.40 -0.86 -31.94
C LYS A 47 8.79 -1.51 -31.94
N LEU A 48 9.31 -1.79 -33.11
CA LEU A 48 10.65 -2.35 -33.25
C LEU A 48 11.70 -1.46 -32.54
N GLY A 49 12.51 -2.07 -31.69
CA GLY A 49 13.57 -1.39 -30.92
C GLY A 49 13.15 -0.84 -29.56
N GLU A 50 11.85 -0.87 -29.19
CA GLU A 50 11.38 -0.42 -27.88
C GLU A 50 10.53 -1.51 -27.20
N GLY A 51 11.09 -2.22 -26.21
CA GLY A 51 10.33 -3.16 -25.36
C GLY A 51 9.58 -2.43 -24.25
N LEU A 52 8.62 -3.13 -23.59
CA LEU A 52 7.77 -2.56 -22.54
C LEU A 52 8.55 -1.92 -21.37
N PRO A 53 9.66 -2.50 -20.85
CA PRO A 53 10.42 -1.84 -19.78
C PRO A 53 10.97 -0.47 -20.19
N LYS A 54 11.53 -0.32 -21.40
CA LYS A 54 11.99 0.98 -21.92
C LYS A 54 10.85 1.95 -22.13
N LYS A 55 9.70 1.46 -22.60
CA LYS A 55 8.49 2.26 -22.77
C LYS A 55 7.98 2.78 -21.43
N LEU A 56 8.01 1.97 -20.37
CA LEU A 56 7.70 2.40 -19.01
C LEU A 56 8.67 3.48 -18.52
N GLN A 57 9.98 3.31 -18.71
CA GLN A 57 10.99 4.32 -18.35
C GLN A 57 10.73 5.65 -19.07
N ARG A 58 10.38 5.60 -20.35
CA ARG A 58 10.02 6.81 -21.13
C ARG A 58 8.76 7.48 -20.58
N LEU A 59 7.73 6.71 -20.23
CA LEU A 59 6.50 7.23 -19.63
C LEU A 59 6.77 7.98 -18.32
N ILE A 60 7.49 7.38 -17.39
CA ILE A 60 7.75 7.99 -16.07
C ILE A 60 8.68 9.21 -16.17
N LYS A 61 9.63 9.23 -17.09
CA LYS A 61 10.43 10.41 -17.40
C LYS A 61 9.57 11.52 -18.03
N ALA A 62 8.70 11.19 -18.98
CA ALA A 62 7.77 12.16 -19.58
C ALA A 62 6.76 12.71 -18.55
N ALA A 63 6.40 11.93 -17.53
CA ALA A 63 5.57 12.37 -16.42
C ALA A 63 6.31 13.29 -15.42
N GLY A 64 7.64 13.44 -15.56
CA GLY A 64 8.44 14.39 -14.81
C GLY A 64 8.92 13.86 -13.46
N ILE A 65 9.21 12.56 -13.35
CA ILE A 65 9.73 11.96 -12.10
C ILE A 65 11.02 12.65 -11.62
N GLU A 66 11.82 13.22 -12.54
CA GLU A 66 13.07 13.97 -12.27
C GLU A 66 12.84 15.27 -11.47
N LYS A 67 11.59 15.70 -11.26
CA LYS A 67 11.27 16.83 -10.38
C LYS A 67 11.46 16.47 -8.88
N ILE A 68 11.54 15.19 -8.57
CA ILE A 68 11.89 14.72 -7.24
C ILE A 68 13.42 14.72 -7.13
N ASP A 69 13.94 15.29 -6.05
CA ASP A 69 15.35 15.17 -5.69
C ASP A 69 15.59 13.75 -5.14
N PHE A 70 16.27 12.93 -5.92
CA PHE A 70 16.63 11.55 -5.54
C PHE A 70 18.06 11.43 -5.01
N GLN A 71 18.89 12.48 -5.15
CA GLN A 71 20.32 12.36 -4.84
C GLN A 71 20.54 11.86 -3.40
N ASP A 72 21.20 10.71 -3.27
CA ASP A 72 21.48 9.99 -2.02
C ASP A 72 20.27 9.59 -1.16
N LYS A 73 19.05 9.69 -1.69
CA LYS A 73 17.80 9.38 -0.99
C LYS A 73 17.48 7.89 -0.98
N PHE A 74 16.95 7.39 0.14
CA PHE A 74 16.32 6.08 0.21
C PHE A 74 14.93 6.14 -0.42
N VAL A 75 14.67 5.26 -1.39
CA VAL A 75 13.44 5.27 -2.19
C VAL A 75 12.69 3.95 -2.01
N ALA A 76 11.58 4.00 -1.32
CA ALA A 76 10.69 2.85 -1.19
C ALA A 76 9.86 2.68 -2.45
N ILE A 77 10.11 1.64 -3.24
CA ILE A 77 9.24 1.23 -4.35
C ILE A 77 8.25 0.21 -3.79
N LYS A 78 7.04 0.68 -3.48
CA LYS A 78 5.97 -0.17 -2.97
C LYS A 78 5.32 -0.95 -4.11
N ILE A 79 5.41 -2.24 -4.03
CA ILE A 79 4.84 -3.19 -4.99
C ILE A 79 4.21 -4.37 -4.25
N HIS A 80 3.25 -5.05 -4.85
CA HIS A 80 2.74 -6.34 -4.39
C HIS A 80 3.50 -7.47 -5.07
N PHE A 81 4.09 -8.39 -4.29
CA PHE A 81 4.93 -9.47 -4.84
C PHE A 81 4.15 -10.69 -5.36
N GLY A 82 2.82 -10.67 -5.26
CA GLY A 82 1.94 -11.81 -5.60
C GLY A 82 1.87 -12.86 -4.49
N GLU A 83 0.71 -13.46 -4.31
CA GLU A 83 0.54 -14.66 -3.48
C GLU A 83 1.02 -15.88 -4.28
N PRO A 84 1.63 -16.90 -3.64
CA PRO A 84 2.01 -18.12 -4.34
C PRO A 84 0.80 -18.77 -5.06
N GLY A 85 0.98 -19.02 -6.38
CA GLY A 85 -0.09 -19.52 -7.25
C GLY A 85 -0.74 -18.48 -8.13
N ASN A 86 -0.75 -17.20 -7.74
CA ASN A 86 -1.19 -16.10 -8.60
C ASN A 86 -0.15 -15.82 -9.69
N LEU A 87 -0.59 -15.61 -10.91
CA LEU A 87 0.28 -15.29 -12.05
C LEU A 87 -0.08 -13.95 -12.73
N ALA A 88 -1.08 -13.24 -12.25
CA ALA A 88 -1.47 -11.92 -12.75
C ALA A 88 -0.67 -10.77 -12.12
N PHE A 89 0.12 -11.02 -11.09
CA PHE A 89 0.95 -9.98 -10.45
C PHE A 89 1.93 -9.34 -11.44
N LEU A 90 2.35 -8.11 -11.18
CA LEU A 90 3.31 -7.41 -12.05
C LEU A 90 4.65 -8.14 -12.12
N ARG A 91 5.14 -8.34 -13.33
CA ARG A 91 6.43 -9.01 -13.56
C ARG A 91 7.60 -8.21 -12.98
N PRO A 92 8.63 -8.86 -12.40
CA PRO A 92 9.81 -8.19 -11.82
C PRO A 92 10.50 -7.20 -12.77
N ASN A 93 10.42 -7.44 -14.09
CA ASN A 93 10.97 -6.57 -15.13
C ASN A 93 10.46 -5.11 -15.05
N TYR A 94 9.22 -4.90 -14.63
CA TYR A 94 8.67 -3.55 -14.42
C TYR A 94 9.28 -2.89 -13.19
N ALA A 95 9.49 -3.65 -12.11
CA ALA A 95 10.17 -3.16 -10.92
C ALA A 95 11.63 -2.76 -11.23
N THR A 96 12.34 -3.60 -12.02
CA THR A 96 13.68 -3.28 -12.52
C THR A 96 13.68 -1.95 -13.28
N ALA A 97 12.75 -1.78 -14.21
CA ALA A 97 12.68 -0.56 -15.03
C ALA A 97 12.52 0.71 -14.18
N VAL A 98 11.71 0.64 -13.11
CA VAL A 98 11.52 1.76 -12.16
C VAL A 98 12.77 1.97 -11.30
N ALA A 99 13.35 0.89 -10.76
CA ALA A 99 14.56 0.95 -9.94
C ALA A 99 15.76 1.55 -10.71
N ASP A 100 15.90 1.22 -12.00
CA ASP A 100 16.97 1.75 -12.85
C ASP A 100 16.84 3.27 -13.05
N VAL A 101 15.61 3.78 -13.26
CA VAL A 101 15.38 5.24 -13.34
C VAL A 101 15.73 5.93 -12.03
N VAL A 102 15.35 5.35 -10.89
CA VAL A 102 15.69 5.91 -9.57
C VAL A 102 17.20 5.98 -9.38
N LYS A 103 17.94 4.91 -9.73
CA LYS A 103 19.41 4.87 -9.65
C LYS A 103 20.07 5.87 -10.60
N GLU A 104 19.55 6.00 -11.83
CA GLU A 104 20.01 6.98 -12.81
C GLU A 104 19.91 8.42 -12.27
N LEU A 105 18.89 8.68 -11.44
CA LEU A 105 18.65 9.95 -10.76
C LEU A 105 19.39 10.08 -9.40
N GLY A 106 20.27 9.13 -9.06
CA GLY A 106 21.10 9.16 -7.84
C GLY A 106 20.46 8.59 -6.58
N GLY A 107 19.26 8.00 -6.69
CA GLY A 107 18.54 7.41 -5.56
C GLY A 107 18.99 6.00 -5.20
N LYS A 108 18.65 5.58 -4.00
CA LYS A 108 18.91 4.24 -3.42
C LYS A 108 17.60 3.47 -3.30
N PRO A 109 17.12 2.81 -4.38
CA PRO A 109 15.83 2.12 -4.36
C PRO A 109 15.88 0.79 -3.61
N PHE A 110 14.78 0.46 -2.96
CA PHE A 110 14.46 -0.88 -2.48
C PHE A 110 12.99 -1.20 -2.77
N LEU A 111 12.70 -2.48 -3.03
CA LEU A 111 11.32 -2.95 -3.16
C LEU A 111 10.76 -3.27 -1.79
N THR A 112 9.49 -2.98 -1.57
CA THR A 112 8.87 -3.20 -0.28
C THR A 112 7.38 -3.56 -0.36
N ASP A 113 6.94 -4.31 0.63
CA ASP A 113 5.56 -4.60 1.02
C ASP A 113 5.51 -4.84 2.52
N CYS A 114 4.31 -4.93 3.11
CA CYS A 114 4.10 -5.36 4.49
C CYS A 114 3.44 -6.75 4.53
N ASN A 115 3.66 -7.48 5.62
CA ASN A 115 3.09 -8.79 5.85
C ASN A 115 1.56 -8.77 5.81
N THR A 116 0.97 -9.91 5.43
CA THR A 116 -0.50 -10.05 5.35
C THR A 116 -1.13 -10.29 6.71
N LEU A 117 -2.41 -9.98 6.79
CA LEU A 117 -3.24 -10.25 7.98
C LEU A 117 -3.80 -11.67 7.95
N TYR A 118 -4.08 -12.20 6.79
CA TYR A 118 -4.72 -13.50 6.56
C TYR A 118 -3.71 -14.62 6.28
N VAL A 119 -4.24 -15.82 6.18
CA VAL A 119 -3.48 -17.04 5.85
C VAL A 119 -2.94 -16.95 4.42
N GLY A 120 -1.68 -17.35 4.24
CA GLY A 120 -1.01 -17.35 2.94
C GLY A 120 0.51 -17.40 3.07
N GLY A 121 1.17 -17.26 1.93
CA GLY A 121 2.63 -17.31 1.83
C GLY A 121 3.36 -16.05 2.29
N ARG A 122 2.64 -15.00 2.74
CA ARG A 122 3.22 -13.69 3.08
C ARG A 122 2.91 -13.24 4.51
N LYS A 123 2.74 -14.20 5.42
CA LYS A 123 2.31 -13.97 6.80
C LYS A 123 3.41 -13.47 7.74
N ASN A 124 4.67 -13.69 7.41
CA ASN A 124 5.86 -13.20 8.09
C ASN A 124 6.93 -12.88 7.06
N ALA A 125 7.98 -12.13 7.45
CA ALA A 125 8.96 -11.66 6.50
C ALA A 125 9.72 -12.77 5.78
N LEU A 126 9.99 -13.91 6.42
CA LEU A 126 10.73 -15.00 5.77
C LEU A 126 9.89 -15.67 4.68
N ASP A 127 8.64 -16.02 5.00
CA ASP A 127 7.72 -16.60 4.01
C ASP A 127 7.40 -15.58 2.91
N HIS A 128 7.25 -14.30 3.26
CA HIS A 128 7.00 -13.23 2.30
C HIS A 128 8.17 -13.05 1.32
N LEU A 129 9.40 -13.08 1.78
CA LEU A 129 10.59 -13.05 0.93
C LEU A 129 10.70 -14.31 0.07
N ALA A 130 10.35 -15.48 0.61
CA ALA A 130 10.30 -16.72 -0.15
C ALA A 130 9.23 -16.67 -1.26
N SER A 131 8.03 -16.12 -0.97
CA SER A 131 6.98 -15.87 -1.96
C SER A 131 7.46 -14.88 -3.04
N ALA A 132 8.09 -13.78 -2.65
CA ALA A 132 8.65 -12.81 -3.59
C ALA A 132 9.70 -13.48 -4.51
N ALA A 133 10.60 -14.28 -3.94
CA ALA A 133 11.63 -14.98 -4.70
C ALA A 133 11.04 -16.02 -5.66
N SER A 134 10.02 -16.79 -5.25
CA SER A 134 9.33 -17.76 -6.13
C SER A 134 8.61 -17.08 -7.30
N ASN A 135 8.15 -15.84 -7.11
CA ASN A 135 7.53 -14.99 -8.12
C ASN A 135 8.58 -14.17 -8.92
N GLY A 136 9.86 -14.48 -8.75
CA GLY A 136 10.97 -13.90 -9.50
C GLY A 136 11.49 -12.57 -8.98
N PHE A 137 11.00 -12.06 -7.84
CA PHE A 137 11.55 -10.87 -7.20
C PHE A 137 12.72 -11.24 -6.31
N THR A 138 13.92 -10.97 -6.78
CA THR A 138 15.17 -11.13 -6.04
C THR A 138 16.08 -9.93 -6.30
N PRO A 139 17.08 -9.67 -5.46
CA PRO A 139 18.06 -8.61 -5.75
C PRO A 139 18.76 -8.80 -7.10
N GLN A 140 18.96 -10.05 -7.54
CA GLN A 140 19.58 -10.37 -8.82
C GLN A 140 18.70 -10.04 -10.03
N THR A 141 17.39 -10.26 -9.92
CA THR A 141 16.44 -10.03 -11.01
C THR A 141 15.94 -8.58 -11.06
N THR A 142 15.82 -7.90 -9.91
CA THR A 142 15.28 -6.56 -9.81
C THR A 142 16.35 -5.48 -9.67
N GLY A 143 17.59 -5.88 -9.40
CA GLY A 143 18.71 -4.97 -9.25
C GLY A 143 18.66 -4.13 -7.95
N CYS A 144 17.73 -4.35 -7.04
CA CYS A 144 17.68 -3.69 -5.74
C CYS A 144 17.21 -4.63 -4.64
N GLN A 145 17.49 -4.28 -3.39
CA GLN A 145 17.14 -5.09 -2.22
C GLN A 145 15.64 -5.12 -1.99
N ILE A 146 15.18 -6.13 -1.25
CA ILE A 146 13.79 -6.27 -0.83
C ILE A 146 13.74 -6.18 0.69
N ILE A 147 12.89 -5.30 1.22
CA ILE A 147 12.69 -5.09 2.65
C ILE A 147 11.20 -5.27 2.94
N ILE A 148 10.86 -6.18 3.86
CA ILE A 148 9.48 -6.29 4.37
C ILE A 148 9.33 -5.24 5.47
N ALA A 149 8.52 -4.21 5.18
CA ALA A 149 8.57 -2.95 5.90
C ALA A 149 8.07 -2.99 7.34
N ASP A 150 7.24 -3.95 7.69
CA ASP A 150 6.69 -4.14 9.04
C ASP A 150 7.42 -5.25 9.83
N GLY A 151 8.65 -5.58 9.41
CA GLY A 151 9.55 -6.48 10.11
C GLY A 151 9.14 -7.94 10.11
N LEU A 152 9.84 -8.76 10.91
CA LEU A 152 9.73 -10.22 10.90
C LEU A 152 8.30 -10.73 11.11
N LYS A 153 7.55 -10.11 12.00
CA LYS A 153 6.21 -10.57 12.44
C LYS A 153 5.08 -9.60 12.10
N GLY A 154 5.34 -8.59 11.26
CA GLY A 154 4.34 -7.59 10.90
C GLY A 154 4.02 -6.60 12.04
N THR A 155 4.96 -6.37 12.94
CA THR A 155 4.77 -5.57 14.17
C THR A 155 5.76 -4.43 14.33
N ASP A 156 6.64 -4.23 13.36
CA ASP A 156 7.55 -3.09 13.29
C ASP A 156 6.84 -1.96 12.55
N GLU A 157 6.37 -0.96 13.31
CA GLU A 157 5.46 0.06 12.80
C GLU A 157 5.78 1.45 13.36
N THR A 158 5.51 2.44 12.54
CA THR A 158 5.45 3.86 12.91
C THR A 158 4.01 4.28 13.02
N LEU A 159 3.66 4.98 14.10
CA LEU A 159 2.35 5.57 14.31
C LEU A 159 2.35 6.96 13.67
N VAL A 160 1.43 7.19 12.73
CA VAL A 160 1.37 8.42 11.93
C VAL A 160 0.01 9.09 12.13
N PRO A 161 -0.05 10.27 12.78
CA PRO A 161 -1.28 11.03 12.88
C PRO A 161 -1.84 11.40 11.50
N VAL A 162 -3.15 11.27 11.31
CA VAL A 162 -3.80 11.56 10.03
C VAL A 162 -4.68 12.79 10.17
N GLU A 163 -4.17 13.93 9.73
CA GLU A 163 -4.90 15.19 9.81
C GLU A 163 -6.14 15.18 8.91
N GLY A 164 -7.30 15.53 9.49
CA GLY A 164 -8.57 15.58 8.78
C GLY A 164 -9.19 14.22 8.44
N ALA A 165 -8.67 13.12 8.99
CA ALA A 165 -9.28 11.81 8.86
C ALA A 165 -10.59 11.70 9.67
N GLN A 166 -11.50 10.89 9.15
CA GLN A 166 -12.80 10.63 9.77
C GLN A 166 -12.76 9.40 10.68
N TYR A 167 -12.00 8.37 10.31
CA TYR A 167 -11.97 7.05 10.94
C TYR A 167 -10.66 6.74 11.64
N VAL A 168 -9.53 7.14 11.05
CA VAL A 168 -8.19 6.77 11.50
C VAL A 168 -7.51 7.97 12.15
N LYS A 169 -7.37 7.96 13.47
CA LYS A 169 -6.67 9.03 14.19
C LYS A 169 -5.16 8.94 13.97
N GLU A 170 -4.63 7.74 14.01
CA GLU A 170 -3.21 7.43 13.95
C GLU A 170 -3.00 6.12 13.18
N ALA A 171 -2.48 6.24 11.96
CA ALA A 171 -2.24 5.08 11.09
C ALA A 171 -0.99 4.32 11.52
N LYS A 172 -1.06 2.99 11.47
CA LYS A 172 0.01 2.07 11.83
C LYS A 172 0.70 1.59 10.56
N ILE A 173 1.82 2.23 10.20
CA ILE A 173 2.53 2.03 8.92
C ILE A 173 3.81 1.24 9.15
N GLY A 174 4.13 0.31 8.26
CA GLY A 174 5.39 -0.43 8.29
C GLY A 174 6.60 0.52 8.34
N HIS A 175 7.48 0.31 9.32
CA HIS A 175 8.52 1.27 9.70
C HIS A 175 9.45 1.63 8.54
N ALA A 176 9.93 0.65 7.76
CA ALA A 176 10.85 0.92 6.66
C ALA A 176 10.25 1.79 5.53
N VAL A 177 8.92 1.83 5.38
CA VAL A 177 8.26 2.78 4.46
C VAL A 177 8.38 4.19 5.01
N MET A 178 8.25 4.36 6.33
CA MET A 178 8.32 5.67 6.97
C MET A 178 9.75 6.20 7.08
N ASP A 179 10.77 5.33 7.10
CA ASP A 179 12.18 5.69 7.06
C ASP A 179 12.65 6.14 5.66
N ALA A 180 11.93 5.77 4.60
CA ALA A 180 12.29 6.18 3.25
C ALA A 180 12.05 7.68 3.03
N ASP A 181 12.96 8.33 2.29
CA ASP A 181 12.83 9.75 1.92
C ASP A 181 11.77 9.98 0.85
N VAL A 182 11.62 9.02 -0.07
CA VAL A 182 10.72 9.08 -1.23
C VAL A 182 9.91 7.79 -1.32
N VAL A 183 8.64 7.91 -1.67
CA VAL A 183 7.76 6.76 -1.92
C VAL A 183 7.35 6.72 -3.39
N ILE A 184 7.62 5.61 -4.05
CA ILE A 184 7.07 5.30 -5.38
C ILE A 184 6.11 4.13 -5.25
N SER A 185 4.88 4.27 -5.73
CA SER A 185 3.98 3.13 -5.84
C SER A 185 4.00 2.54 -7.25
N LEU A 186 4.28 1.26 -7.36
CA LEU A 186 4.18 0.50 -8.60
C LEU A 186 3.00 -0.46 -8.45
N ASN A 187 1.92 -0.18 -9.16
CA ASN A 187 0.62 -0.77 -8.92
C ASN A 187 0.19 -1.66 -10.08
N HIS A 188 -0.29 -2.84 -9.74
CA HIS A 188 -1.15 -3.61 -10.62
C HIS A 188 -2.58 -3.11 -10.44
N PHE A 189 -3.17 -2.54 -11.51
CA PHE A 189 -4.58 -2.10 -11.49
C PHE A 189 -5.49 -3.25 -11.90
N LYS A 190 -6.41 -3.65 -11.02
CA LYS A 190 -7.31 -4.81 -11.19
C LYS A 190 -8.56 -4.71 -10.32
N GLY A 191 -9.44 -5.71 -10.43
CA GLY A 191 -10.58 -5.90 -9.53
C GLY A 191 -10.16 -6.23 -8.10
N HIS A 192 -11.10 -6.08 -7.18
CA HIS A 192 -10.93 -6.44 -5.77
C HIS A 192 -12.26 -6.67 -5.08
N GLU A 193 -12.38 -7.79 -4.39
CA GLU A 193 -13.62 -8.31 -3.79
C GLU A 193 -14.23 -7.44 -2.66
N CYS A 194 -13.44 -6.58 -2.01
CA CYS A 194 -13.92 -5.68 -0.95
C CYS A 194 -13.79 -4.20 -1.32
N ALA A 195 -12.75 -3.81 -2.06
CA ALA A 195 -12.49 -2.42 -2.40
C ALA A 195 -13.06 -2.02 -3.77
N GLY A 196 -13.55 -2.97 -4.56
CA GLY A 196 -13.96 -2.79 -5.95
C GLY A 196 -12.76 -2.81 -6.89
N THR A 197 -11.75 -1.97 -6.67
CA THR A 197 -10.49 -1.97 -7.43
C THR A 197 -9.27 -2.01 -6.53
N GLY A 198 -8.16 -2.52 -7.07
CA GLY A 198 -6.83 -2.36 -6.51
C GLY A 198 -5.98 -1.47 -7.42
N GLY A 199 -5.55 -0.34 -6.91
CA GLY A 199 -4.72 0.65 -7.59
C GLY A 199 -3.69 1.27 -6.65
N ALA A 200 -3.31 2.53 -6.88
CA ALA A 200 -2.32 3.25 -6.07
C ALA A 200 -2.76 3.43 -4.62
N LEU A 201 -4.00 3.86 -4.40
CA LEU A 201 -4.53 4.08 -3.04
C LEU A 201 -4.53 2.78 -2.25
N LYS A 202 -4.99 1.68 -2.82
CA LYS A 202 -4.97 0.40 -2.12
C LYS A 202 -3.54 -0.12 -1.90
N ASN A 203 -2.68 0.00 -2.90
CA ASN A 203 -1.28 -0.45 -2.79
C ASN A 203 -0.53 0.31 -1.69
N ILE A 204 -0.76 1.62 -1.56
CA ILE A 204 -0.17 2.45 -0.50
C ILE A 204 -0.92 2.24 0.82
N GLY A 205 -2.23 2.51 0.88
CA GLY A 205 -2.99 2.51 2.13
C GLY A 205 -2.99 1.15 2.82
N MET A 206 -3.57 0.14 2.15
CA MET A 206 -3.60 -1.22 2.70
C MET A 206 -2.22 -1.87 2.70
N GLY A 207 -1.46 -1.69 1.61
CA GLY A 207 -0.18 -2.37 1.41
C GLY A 207 0.90 -1.94 2.40
N CYS A 208 0.99 -0.63 2.76
CA CYS A 208 1.97 -0.13 3.72
C CYS A 208 1.52 -0.24 5.19
N GLY A 209 0.24 -0.55 5.45
CA GLY A 209 -0.23 -0.81 6.81
C GLY A 209 0.49 -2.01 7.44
N SER A 210 0.93 -1.86 8.69
CA SER A 210 1.40 -2.99 9.49
C SER A 210 0.28 -4.02 9.70
N ARG A 211 0.56 -5.12 10.36
CA ARG A 211 -0.49 -6.09 10.74
C ARG A 211 -1.60 -5.44 11.55
N ALA A 212 -1.26 -4.58 12.52
CA ALA A 212 -2.24 -3.83 13.30
C ALA A 212 -3.00 -2.81 12.46
N GLY A 213 -2.33 -2.17 11.52
CA GLY A 213 -2.96 -1.27 10.55
C GLY A 213 -3.95 -1.98 9.62
N LYS A 214 -3.55 -3.13 9.07
CA LYS A 214 -4.46 -3.97 8.26
C LYS A 214 -5.67 -4.44 9.08
N MET A 215 -5.46 -4.81 10.36
CA MET A 215 -6.55 -5.17 11.26
C MET A 215 -7.54 -4.02 11.47
N GLU A 216 -7.05 -2.79 11.69
CA GLU A 216 -7.89 -1.60 11.86
C GLU A 216 -8.68 -1.26 10.60
N MET A 217 -8.10 -1.46 9.41
CA MET A 217 -8.81 -1.20 8.15
C MET A 217 -9.90 -2.24 7.86
N HIS A 218 -9.62 -3.52 8.09
CA HIS A 218 -10.53 -4.62 7.74
C HIS A 218 -11.61 -4.90 8.80
N SER A 219 -11.45 -4.40 10.02
CA SER A 219 -12.30 -4.84 11.13
C SER A 219 -12.64 -3.70 12.08
N ALA A 220 -13.91 -3.59 12.42
CA ALA A 220 -14.38 -2.83 13.57
C ALA A 220 -14.19 -3.64 14.87
N GLY A 221 -14.11 -4.97 14.76
CA GLY A 221 -14.01 -5.93 15.86
C GLY A 221 -12.60 -6.39 16.20
N LYS A 222 -12.52 -7.45 16.98
CA LYS A 222 -11.30 -8.06 17.49
C LYS A 222 -11.19 -9.51 17.01
N PRO A 223 -9.96 -10.08 16.91
CA PRO A 223 -9.80 -11.44 16.37
C PRO A 223 -10.51 -12.48 17.24
N TYR A 224 -10.95 -13.55 16.61
CA TYR A 224 -11.59 -14.68 17.25
C TYR A 224 -10.86 -15.99 16.94
N VAL A 225 -11.16 -17.05 17.71
CA VAL A 225 -10.50 -18.35 17.61
C VAL A 225 -11.47 -19.39 17.02
N HIS A 226 -11.04 -20.03 15.94
CA HIS A 226 -11.67 -21.24 15.41
C HIS A 226 -11.21 -22.44 16.24
N THR A 227 -12.03 -22.86 17.21
CA THR A 227 -11.66 -23.89 18.18
C THR A 227 -11.39 -25.25 17.55
N GLU A 228 -12.04 -25.56 16.41
CA GLU A 228 -11.84 -26.78 15.63
C GLU A 228 -10.42 -26.89 15.05
N LYS A 229 -9.79 -25.76 14.70
CA LYS A 229 -8.40 -25.69 14.22
C LYS A 229 -7.37 -25.52 15.33
N CYS A 230 -7.80 -25.05 16.50
CA CYS A 230 -6.91 -24.75 17.60
C CYS A 230 -6.33 -26.01 18.23
N ILE A 231 -5.02 -26.07 18.43
CA ILE A 231 -4.30 -27.16 19.09
C ILE A 231 -3.81 -26.83 20.51
N GLY A 232 -4.20 -25.69 21.06
CA GLY A 232 -3.86 -25.29 22.43
C GLY A 232 -2.37 -24.97 22.66
N CYS A 233 -1.57 -24.68 21.62
CA CYS A 233 -0.11 -24.54 21.71
C CYS A 233 0.37 -23.29 22.50
N GLY A 234 -0.49 -22.37 22.86
CA GLY A 234 -0.20 -21.16 23.63
C GLY A 234 0.63 -20.09 22.92
N ALA A 235 0.89 -20.21 21.60
CA ALA A 235 1.66 -19.21 20.86
C ALA A 235 1.01 -17.81 20.93
N CYS A 236 -0.31 -17.73 20.84
CA CYS A 236 -1.09 -16.51 20.97
C CYS A 236 -0.97 -15.84 22.35
N VAL A 237 -0.88 -16.66 23.40
CA VAL A 237 -0.68 -16.16 24.78
C VAL A 237 0.70 -15.53 24.92
N ARG A 238 1.75 -16.23 24.46
CA ARG A 238 3.15 -15.75 24.57
C ARG A 238 3.43 -14.46 23.80
N ILE A 239 2.71 -14.19 22.69
CA ILE A 239 2.93 -12.98 21.88
C ILE A 239 2.12 -11.78 22.37
N CYS A 240 1.10 -11.99 23.17
CA CYS A 240 0.18 -10.94 23.57
C CYS A 240 0.77 -10.07 24.70
N ALA A 241 0.87 -8.76 24.46
CA ALA A 241 1.30 -7.79 25.46
C ALA A 241 0.16 -7.35 26.41
N HIS A 242 -1.08 -7.78 26.14
CA HIS A 242 -2.28 -7.33 26.87
C HIS A 242 -2.99 -8.45 27.61
N ASP A 243 -2.36 -9.62 27.69
CA ASP A 243 -2.92 -10.79 28.40
C ASP A 243 -4.37 -11.10 28.01
N ALA A 244 -4.69 -10.94 26.71
CA ALA A 244 -6.04 -11.17 26.20
C ALA A 244 -6.29 -12.65 25.80
N PRO A 245 -5.37 -13.36 25.10
CA PRO A 245 -5.58 -14.79 24.81
C PRO A 245 -5.23 -15.66 26.00
N HIS A 246 -6.03 -16.70 26.23
CA HIS A 246 -5.77 -17.73 27.23
C HIS A 246 -6.15 -19.11 26.67
N VAL A 247 -5.53 -20.15 27.20
CA VAL A 247 -5.80 -21.56 26.82
C VAL A 247 -6.44 -22.28 27.98
N LYS A 248 -7.61 -22.87 27.75
CA LYS A 248 -8.33 -23.73 28.67
C LYS A 248 -8.79 -24.98 27.92
N ASP A 249 -8.69 -26.15 28.55
CA ASP A 249 -9.10 -27.44 27.97
C ASP A 249 -8.53 -27.71 26.55
N GLY A 250 -7.23 -27.33 26.36
CA GLY A 250 -6.54 -27.49 25.08
C GLY A 250 -6.99 -26.56 23.95
N LYS A 251 -7.81 -25.56 24.21
CA LYS A 251 -8.29 -24.58 23.24
C LYS A 251 -8.02 -23.14 23.70
N ALA A 252 -7.66 -22.29 22.75
CA ALA A 252 -7.51 -20.86 23.03
C ALA A 252 -8.85 -20.13 22.95
N SER A 253 -8.95 -19.07 23.75
CA SER A 253 -10.00 -18.03 23.62
C SER A 253 -9.37 -16.66 23.83
N ILE A 254 -10.04 -15.59 23.40
CA ILE A 254 -9.55 -14.22 23.49
C ILE A 254 -10.53 -13.39 24.32
N ASP A 255 -10.05 -12.83 25.42
CA ASP A 255 -10.78 -11.83 26.20
C ASP A 255 -10.83 -10.50 25.42
N HIS A 256 -11.98 -10.22 24.83
CA HIS A 256 -12.17 -9.01 24.03
C HIS A 256 -12.16 -7.71 24.86
N ALA A 257 -12.35 -7.77 26.18
CA ALA A 257 -12.22 -6.59 27.03
C ALA A 257 -10.76 -6.13 27.16
N LYS A 258 -9.82 -7.07 27.14
CA LYS A 258 -8.37 -6.82 27.18
C LYS A 258 -7.74 -6.65 25.80
N CYS A 259 -8.35 -7.18 24.76
CA CYS A 259 -7.81 -7.16 23.40
C CYS A 259 -7.83 -5.75 22.80
N VAL A 260 -6.71 -5.30 22.26
CA VAL A 260 -6.56 -4.01 21.55
C VAL A 260 -6.61 -4.13 20.03
N GLY A 261 -6.89 -5.31 19.48
CA GLY A 261 -7.03 -5.49 18.02
C GLY A 261 -5.73 -5.46 17.21
N CYS A 262 -4.55 -5.64 17.82
CA CYS A 262 -3.26 -5.54 17.11
C CYS A 262 -2.93 -6.71 16.16
N GLY A 263 -3.71 -7.79 16.15
CA GLY A 263 -3.55 -8.93 15.25
C GLY A 263 -2.28 -9.79 15.43
N ARG A 264 -1.42 -9.54 16.44
CA ARG A 264 -0.17 -10.29 16.65
C ARG A 264 -0.42 -11.80 16.81
N CYS A 265 -1.50 -12.18 17.51
CA CYS A 265 -1.89 -13.59 17.72
C CYS A 265 -2.26 -14.30 16.39
N ILE A 266 -2.79 -13.59 15.43
CA ILE A 266 -3.06 -14.11 14.06
C ILE A 266 -1.74 -14.52 13.42
N GLY A 267 -0.75 -13.62 13.43
CA GLY A 267 0.55 -13.82 12.79
C GLY A 267 1.36 -14.99 13.30
N VAL A 268 1.17 -15.40 14.55
CA VAL A 268 1.96 -16.47 15.18
C VAL A 268 1.21 -17.80 15.30
N CYS A 269 -0.06 -17.87 14.89
CA CYS A 269 -0.83 -19.10 14.98
C CYS A 269 -0.35 -20.11 13.92
N PRO A 270 0.21 -21.28 14.32
CA PRO A 270 0.74 -22.26 13.37
C PRO A 270 -0.35 -23.07 12.66
N LYS A 271 -1.60 -22.97 13.11
CA LYS A 271 -2.76 -23.66 12.54
C LYS A 271 -3.79 -22.71 11.95
N ASP A 272 -3.43 -21.42 11.84
CA ASP A 272 -4.35 -20.38 11.33
C ASP A 272 -5.75 -20.43 11.98
N ALA A 273 -5.75 -20.79 13.27
CA ALA A 273 -6.96 -20.90 14.05
C ALA A 273 -7.47 -19.54 14.57
N ILE A 274 -6.74 -18.45 14.36
CA ILE A 274 -7.12 -17.10 14.79
C ILE A 274 -7.23 -16.23 13.57
N THR A 275 -8.40 -15.63 13.37
CA THR A 275 -8.69 -14.77 12.22
C THR A 275 -9.30 -13.44 12.67
N PRO A 276 -9.18 -12.36 11.86
CA PRO A 276 -9.97 -11.15 12.06
C PRO A 276 -11.43 -11.43 11.72
N PRO A 277 -12.39 -10.66 12.25
CA PRO A 277 -13.80 -10.82 11.90
C PRO A 277 -14.14 -10.39 10.46
N PHE A 278 -13.34 -9.53 9.83
CA PHE A 278 -13.66 -8.90 8.54
C PHE A 278 -15.07 -8.30 8.51
N ASP A 279 -15.44 -7.62 9.62
CA ASP A 279 -16.79 -7.11 9.89
C ASP A 279 -16.95 -5.61 9.53
N GLU A 280 -15.94 -5.01 8.93
CA GLU A 280 -16.03 -3.65 8.44
C GLU A 280 -16.77 -3.60 7.11
N SER A 281 -17.64 -2.61 6.92
CA SER A 281 -18.29 -2.42 5.62
C SER A 281 -17.27 -2.02 4.55
N ASN A 282 -17.51 -2.43 3.30
CA ASN A 282 -16.64 -2.13 2.17
C ASN A 282 -16.43 -0.61 1.98
N ASP A 283 -17.45 0.21 2.25
CA ASP A 283 -17.33 1.66 2.17
C ASP A 283 -16.42 2.24 3.23
N ILE A 284 -16.52 1.78 4.49
CA ILE A 284 -15.65 2.22 5.59
C ILE A 284 -14.22 1.71 5.35
N LEU A 285 -14.05 0.48 4.88
CA LEU A 285 -12.76 -0.05 4.45
C LEU A 285 -12.11 0.86 3.41
N ASN A 286 -12.85 1.25 2.37
CA ASN A 286 -12.38 2.15 1.32
C ASN A 286 -11.96 3.53 1.86
N LYS A 287 -12.72 4.10 2.78
CA LYS A 287 -12.38 5.37 3.43
C LYS A 287 -11.12 5.25 4.30
N LYS A 288 -11.00 4.17 5.09
CA LYS A 288 -9.79 3.89 5.87
C LYS A 288 -8.55 3.67 4.98
N ILE A 289 -8.69 3.02 3.82
CA ILE A 289 -7.60 2.88 2.83
C ILE A 289 -7.13 4.26 2.35
N ALA A 290 -8.04 5.17 2.04
CA ALA A 290 -7.71 6.53 1.64
C ALA A 290 -6.97 7.30 2.75
N GLU A 291 -7.42 7.18 4.01
CA GLU A 291 -6.79 7.81 5.17
C GLU A 291 -5.40 7.25 5.45
N TYR A 292 -5.20 5.93 5.36
CA TYR A 292 -3.89 5.29 5.44
C TYR A 292 -2.97 5.72 4.30
N SER A 293 -3.50 5.88 3.08
CA SER A 293 -2.71 6.42 1.95
C SER A 293 -2.23 7.83 2.25
N LYS A 294 -3.08 8.68 2.81
CA LYS A 294 -2.70 10.03 3.25
C LYS A 294 -1.60 9.99 4.30
N ALA A 295 -1.70 9.11 5.30
CA ALA A 295 -0.68 8.95 6.33
C ALA A 295 0.70 8.64 5.76
N VAL A 296 0.77 7.77 4.74
CA VAL A 296 2.03 7.40 4.08
C VAL A 296 2.60 8.54 3.25
N LEU A 297 1.76 9.29 2.54
CA LEU A 297 2.19 10.24 1.50
C LEU A 297 2.33 11.68 1.99
N GLN A 298 1.64 12.07 3.06
CA GLN A 298 1.65 13.45 3.54
C GLN A 298 3.07 13.92 3.91
N GLY A 299 3.45 15.10 3.39
CA GLY A 299 4.71 15.76 3.75
C GLY A 299 5.98 15.14 3.14
N ARG A 300 5.87 14.18 2.21
CA ARG A 300 7.03 13.58 1.53
C ARG A 300 6.88 13.54 0.02
N PRO A 301 7.98 13.55 -0.74
CA PRO A 301 7.96 13.34 -2.18
C PRO A 301 7.43 11.94 -2.53
N HIS A 302 6.55 11.86 -3.51
CA HIS A 302 5.99 10.59 -3.97
C HIS A 302 5.67 10.62 -5.46
N PHE A 303 5.59 9.43 -6.07
CA PHE A 303 5.24 9.25 -7.46
C PHE A 303 4.50 7.91 -7.65
N HIS A 304 3.55 7.86 -8.56
CA HIS A 304 2.65 6.71 -8.71
C HIS A 304 2.62 6.23 -10.15
N ILE A 305 2.71 4.90 -10.31
CA ILE A 305 2.73 4.19 -11.59
C ILE A 305 1.72 3.06 -11.51
N SER A 306 0.78 3.00 -12.43
CA SER A 306 -0.20 1.91 -12.52
C SER A 306 -0.12 1.22 -13.87
N LEU A 307 -0.05 -0.11 -13.85
CA LEU A 307 -0.17 -0.94 -15.03
C LEU A 307 -1.56 -1.57 -15.03
N ALA A 308 -2.38 -1.18 -15.99
CA ALA A 308 -3.71 -1.72 -16.23
C ALA A 308 -3.60 -2.83 -17.29
N ILE A 309 -3.08 -3.97 -16.84
CA ILE A 309 -2.80 -5.17 -17.62
C ILE A 309 -3.20 -6.39 -16.78
N ASP A 310 -3.47 -7.53 -17.40
CA ASP A 310 -3.90 -8.74 -16.71
C ASP A 310 -4.98 -8.43 -15.63
N ILE A 311 -5.97 -7.58 -15.98
CA ILE A 311 -6.97 -7.03 -15.03
C ILE A 311 -7.87 -8.14 -14.54
N SER A 312 -7.40 -8.87 -13.52
CA SER A 312 -8.11 -9.99 -12.92
C SER A 312 -9.29 -9.52 -12.06
N PRO A 313 -10.33 -10.36 -11.87
CA PRO A 313 -11.43 -10.06 -10.96
C PRO A 313 -10.98 -10.02 -9.49
N TYR A 314 -9.92 -10.77 -9.16
CA TYR A 314 -9.42 -10.93 -7.80
C TYR A 314 -8.12 -10.18 -7.54
N CYS A 315 -7.86 -9.93 -6.27
CA CYS A 315 -6.62 -9.31 -5.82
C CYS A 315 -5.43 -10.28 -5.96
N ASP A 316 -4.22 -9.77 -6.28
CA ASP A 316 -2.96 -10.53 -6.25
C ASP A 316 -2.65 -11.15 -4.89
N CYS A 317 -3.47 -10.88 -3.89
CA CYS A 317 -3.37 -11.45 -2.55
C CYS A 317 -4.04 -12.83 -2.43
N HIS A 318 -4.68 -13.31 -3.49
CA HIS A 318 -5.21 -14.66 -3.63
C HIS A 318 -4.31 -15.48 -4.55
N ALA A 319 -4.28 -16.79 -4.36
CA ALA A 319 -3.59 -17.71 -5.27
C ALA A 319 -4.27 -17.76 -6.65
N GLU A 320 -5.56 -17.58 -6.68
CA GLU A 320 -6.40 -17.55 -7.87
C GLU A 320 -6.37 -16.15 -8.50
N ASN A 321 -6.22 -16.06 -9.82
CA ASN A 321 -6.32 -14.78 -10.53
C ASN A 321 -7.44 -14.73 -11.57
N ASP A 322 -7.83 -15.88 -12.11
CA ASP A 322 -8.82 -16.02 -13.19
C ASP A 322 -8.40 -15.28 -14.50
N VAL A 323 -9.29 -15.29 -15.48
CA VAL A 323 -9.11 -14.61 -16.76
C VAL A 323 -9.28 -13.09 -16.58
N PRO A 324 -8.50 -12.26 -17.27
CA PRO A 324 -8.72 -10.82 -17.26
C PRO A 324 -10.14 -10.43 -17.68
N VAL A 325 -10.74 -9.50 -16.97
CA VAL A 325 -12.14 -9.07 -17.21
C VAL A 325 -12.28 -8.15 -18.42
N VAL A 326 -11.19 -7.43 -18.76
CA VAL A 326 -11.08 -6.57 -19.94
C VAL A 326 -9.69 -6.73 -20.56
N PRO A 327 -9.47 -6.36 -21.84
CA PRO A 327 -8.14 -6.41 -22.46
C PRO A 327 -7.13 -5.51 -21.75
N ASP A 328 -5.84 -5.81 -21.91
CA ASP A 328 -4.74 -4.94 -21.48
C ASP A 328 -4.89 -3.54 -22.06
N ILE A 329 -4.80 -2.53 -21.20
CA ILE A 329 -5.03 -1.13 -21.54
C ILE A 329 -3.71 -0.41 -21.75
N GLY A 330 -2.87 -0.38 -20.72
CA GLY A 330 -1.62 0.37 -20.78
C GLY A 330 -1.01 0.66 -19.44
N MET A 331 -0.07 1.60 -19.46
CA MET A 331 0.67 2.08 -18.32
C MET A 331 0.32 3.54 -18.06
N PHE A 332 0.14 3.89 -16.80
CA PHE A 332 -0.24 5.21 -16.34
C PHE A 332 0.77 5.72 -15.30
N ALA A 333 1.03 7.03 -15.26
CA ALA A 333 1.91 7.65 -14.27
C ALA A 333 1.42 9.03 -13.87
N SER A 334 1.49 9.35 -12.57
CA SER A 334 1.09 10.64 -12.02
C SER A 334 1.75 10.93 -10.68
N PHE A 335 1.83 12.21 -10.31
CA PHE A 335 2.10 12.63 -8.93
C PHE A 335 0.87 12.53 -8.02
N ASP A 336 -0.33 12.49 -8.60
CA ASP A 336 -1.59 12.42 -7.88
C ASP A 336 -2.14 10.98 -7.91
N PRO A 337 -2.20 10.26 -6.77
CA PRO A 337 -2.67 8.89 -6.72
C PRO A 337 -4.18 8.77 -6.94
N VAL A 338 -4.95 9.80 -6.59
CA VAL A 338 -6.41 9.82 -6.75
C VAL A 338 -6.76 9.98 -8.24
N ALA A 339 -6.13 10.93 -8.91
CA ALA A 339 -6.25 11.13 -10.35
C ALA A 339 -5.84 9.87 -11.13
N LEU A 340 -4.74 9.22 -10.69
CA LEU A 340 -4.24 8.01 -11.30
C LEU A 340 -5.25 6.85 -11.22
N ASP A 341 -5.77 6.57 -10.03
CA ASP A 341 -6.74 5.49 -9.84
C ASP A 341 -8.06 5.77 -10.57
N THR A 342 -8.52 7.02 -10.54
CA THR A 342 -9.70 7.44 -11.30
C THR A 342 -9.51 7.23 -12.81
N ALA A 343 -8.35 7.64 -13.35
CA ALA A 343 -8.05 7.47 -14.77
C ALA A 343 -7.98 5.99 -15.19
N CYS A 344 -7.40 5.14 -14.34
CA CYS A 344 -7.34 3.69 -14.56
C CYS A 344 -8.75 3.05 -14.53
N GLY A 345 -9.59 3.39 -13.55
CA GLY A 345 -10.97 2.92 -13.44
C GLY A 345 -11.82 3.33 -14.64
N ASP A 346 -11.74 4.60 -15.02
CA ASP A 346 -12.45 5.12 -16.20
C ASP A 346 -11.94 4.48 -17.51
N ALA A 347 -10.63 4.21 -17.62
CA ALA A 347 -10.06 3.54 -18.78
C ALA A 347 -10.53 2.08 -18.88
N ALA A 348 -10.62 1.37 -17.76
CA ALA A 348 -11.12 0.00 -17.70
C ALA A 348 -12.61 -0.06 -18.08
N ASN A 349 -13.43 0.83 -17.52
CA ASN A 349 -14.86 0.91 -17.81
C ASN A 349 -15.18 1.23 -19.27
N ARG A 350 -14.23 1.82 -20.02
CA ARG A 350 -14.39 2.05 -21.48
C ARG A 350 -14.03 0.84 -22.33
N GLN A 351 -13.44 -0.22 -21.76
CA GLN A 351 -13.08 -1.41 -22.52
C GLN A 351 -14.28 -2.34 -22.71
N LYS A 352 -14.20 -3.17 -23.76
CA LYS A 352 -15.13 -4.27 -23.95
C LYS A 352 -14.81 -5.40 -22.98
N VAL A 353 -15.86 -5.98 -22.40
CA VAL A 353 -15.73 -7.13 -21.51
C VAL A 353 -15.16 -8.34 -22.27
N MET A 354 -14.23 -9.06 -21.67
CA MET A 354 -13.71 -10.32 -22.21
C MET A 354 -14.78 -11.41 -22.09
N GLN A 355 -15.14 -12.04 -23.20
CA GLN A 355 -16.30 -12.94 -23.32
C GLN A 355 -16.24 -14.20 -22.45
N ASN A 356 -15.04 -14.65 -22.08
CA ASN A 356 -14.80 -15.82 -21.25
C ASN A 356 -14.35 -15.46 -19.83
N SER A 357 -14.69 -14.27 -19.36
CA SER A 357 -14.33 -13.78 -18.03
C SER A 357 -15.50 -13.85 -17.05
N LEU A 358 -15.19 -13.81 -15.76
CA LEU A 358 -16.20 -13.73 -14.71
C LEU A 358 -17.15 -12.53 -14.89
N LEU A 359 -16.65 -11.40 -15.38
CA LEU A 359 -17.48 -10.22 -15.65
C LEU A 359 -18.52 -10.48 -16.75
N ALA A 360 -18.19 -11.28 -17.78
CA ALA A 360 -19.15 -11.64 -18.83
C ALA A 360 -20.31 -12.52 -18.33
N GLU A 361 -20.12 -13.21 -17.21
CA GLU A 361 -21.16 -14.03 -16.56
C GLU A 361 -22.07 -13.23 -15.62
N ARG A 362 -21.75 -11.94 -15.37
CA ARG A 362 -22.49 -11.05 -14.48
C ARG A 362 -23.56 -10.25 -15.23
N GLU A 363 -24.56 -9.78 -14.50
CA GLU A 363 -25.50 -8.78 -15.00
C GLU A 363 -24.82 -7.41 -15.05
N HIS A 364 -24.97 -6.68 -16.16
CA HIS A 364 -24.39 -5.36 -16.38
C HIS A 364 -25.44 -4.27 -16.10
N THR A 365 -25.75 -4.04 -14.82
CA THR A 365 -26.83 -3.15 -14.39
C THR A 365 -26.36 -1.83 -13.81
N HIS A 366 -25.08 -1.73 -13.41
CA HIS A 366 -24.56 -0.55 -12.71
C HIS A 366 -23.82 0.42 -13.64
N GLY A 367 -23.48 0.02 -14.89
CA GLY A 367 -22.67 0.83 -15.81
C GLY A 367 -21.21 1.01 -15.36
N ASP A 368 -20.75 0.17 -14.46
CA ASP A 368 -19.37 0.14 -13.93
C ASP A 368 -18.93 -1.32 -13.80
N HIS A 369 -17.91 -1.72 -14.53
CA HIS A 369 -17.42 -3.10 -14.60
C HIS A 369 -17.06 -3.68 -13.25
N PHE A 370 -16.49 -2.88 -12.35
CA PHE A 370 -16.04 -3.35 -11.05
C PHE A 370 -17.23 -3.51 -10.07
N THR A 371 -18.21 -2.63 -10.16
CA THR A 371 -19.47 -2.80 -9.40
C THR A 371 -20.31 -3.94 -9.95
N ASP A 372 -20.37 -4.12 -11.28
CA ASP A 372 -21.05 -5.28 -11.88
C ASP A 372 -20.34 -6.60 -11.51
N LEU A 373 -19.00 -6.59 -11.43
CA LEU A 373 -18.20 -7.74 -10.99
C LEU A 373 -18.48 -8.11 -9.53
N THR A 374 -18.54 -7.11 -8.63
CA THR A 374 -18.76 -7.29 -7.19
C THR A 374 -19.75 -6.24 -6.66
N PRO A 375 -21.08 -6.48 -6.75
CA PRO A 375 -22.12 -5.48 -6.43
C PRO A 375 -22.10 -4.93 -5.00
N SER A 376 -21.45 -5.62 -4.07
CA SER A 376 -21.26 -5.13 -2.69
C SER A 376 -20.17 -4.08 -2.53
N THR A 377 -19.50 -3.69 -3.63
CA THR A 377 -18.37 -2.76 -3.59
C THR A 377 -18.63 -1.51 -4.42
N ASN A 378 -18.00 -0.41 -4.01
CA ASN A 378 -17.94 0.83 -4.77
C ASN A 378 -16.56 1.46 -4.63
N TRP A 379 -15.72 1.28 -5.65
CA TRP A 379 -14.35 1.80 -5.65
C TRP A 379 -14.30 3.34 -5.62
N ARG A 380 -15.35 4.02 -6.11
CA ARG A 380 -15.43 5.49 -6.12
C ARG A 380 -15.41 6.08 -4.71
N VAL A 381 -15.93 5.36 -3.71
CA VAL A 381 -15.87 5.76 -2.30
C VAL A 381 -14.43 6.03 -1.85
N CYS A 382 -13.47 5.23 -2.29
CA CYS A 382 -12.06 5.42 -1.94
C CYS A 382 -11.49 6.71 -2.55
N VAL A 383 -11.66 6.93 -3.85
CA VAL A 383 -11.11 8.11 -4.55
C VAL A 383 -11.82 9.40 -4.13
N GLU A 384 -13.13 9.37 -3.92
CA GLU A 384 -13.90 10.51 -3.46
C GLU A 384 -13.52 10.92 -2.03
N HIS A 385 -13.38 9.95 -1.12
CA HIS A 385 -12.93 10.23 0.24
C HIS A 385 -11.47 10.73 0.27
N ALA A 386 -10.60 10.15 -0.57
CA ALA A 386 -9.22 10.62 -0.72
C ALA A 386 -9.16 12.10 -1.19
N GLN A 387 -10.04 12.49 -2.12
CA GLN A 387 -10.18 13.89 -2.51
C GLN A 387 -10.72 14.76 -1.38
N GLN A 388 -11.75 14.31 -0.64
CA GLN A 388 -12.34 15.06 0.48
C GLN A 388 -11.32 15.37 1.57
N ILE A 389 -10.42 14.43 1.86
CA ILE A 389 -9.34 14.64 2.85
C ILE A 389 -8.12 15.36 2.27
N GLY A 390 -8.15 15.78 1.00
CA GLY A 390 -7.10 16.58 0.37
C GLY A 390 -5.85 15.80 -0.06
N LEU A 391 -5.99 14.52 -0.39
CA LEU A 391 -4.88 13.70 -0.90
C LEU A 391 -4.65 13.89 -2.39
N GLY A 392 -5.67 14.23 -3.17
CA GLY A 392 -5.58 14.43 -4.61
C GLY A 392 -6.93 14.83 -5.20
N SER A 393 -7.11 14.64 -6.51
CA SER A 393 -8.31 15.03 -7.26
C SER A 393 -8.85 13.87 -8.10
N THR A 394 -10.18 13.70 -8.11
CA THR A 394 -10.87 12.79 -9.03
C THR A 394 -10.96 13.34 -10.46
N GLU A 395 -10.71 14.64 -10.64
CA GLU A 395 -10.58 15.25 -11.97
C GLU A 395 -9.13 15.18 -12.44
N TYR A 396 -8.92 14.88 -13.72
CA TYR A 396 -7.58 14.76 -14.30
C TYR A 396 -7.53 15.22 -15.77
N GLU A 397 -6.33 15.53 -16.22
CA GLU A 397 -5.98 15.71 -17.64
C GLU A 397 -5.19 14.48 -18.09
N LEU A 398 -5.72 13.71 -19.06
CA LEU A 398 -5.00 12.55 -19.62
C LEU A 398 -4.04 13.02 -20.72
N VAL A 399 -2.75 12.73 -20.54
CA VAL A 399 -1.67 13.06 -21.49
C VAL A 399 -1.14 11.79 -22.12
N GLU A 400 -1.46 11.54 -23.38
CA GLU A 400 -0.99 10.36 -24.09
C GLU A 400 0.44 10.53 -24.58
N ILE A 401 1.31 9.56 -24.23
CA ILE A 401 2.71 9.45 -24.66
C ILE A 401 2.80 8.39 -25.78
N LYS A 402 3.04 8.84 -26.99
CA LYS A 402 3.15 7.99 -28.19
C LYS A 402 4.49 7.27 -28.32
#